data_fe3de123363e86d1e873bcb529500f3a
#
_entry.id   fe3de123363e86d1e873bcb529500f3a
#
_cell.length_a   1.000
_cell.length_b   1.000
_cell.length_c   1.000
_cell.angle_alpha   90.00
_cell.angle_beta   90.00
_cell.angle_gamma   90.00
#
_symmetry.space_group_name_H-M   'P 1'
#
loop_
_entity.id
_entity.type
_entity.pdbx_description
1 polymer ?
#
loop_
_entity_poly.entity_id
_entity_poly.type
_entity_poly.pdbx_seq_one_letter_code
_entity_poly.pdbx_strand_id
1 'polypeptide(L)'
;SPFILKFNDAQKDLIEPALAGTKNVLSSVNATTSVKRVVLTSSVAAICGDTIECANTPNGKFDEHNWNTTSSAIHQPYYYSKTLAERAAWKITEDQDRWTLVVINPALVIGPTLSGKSTSATHDILRQLGDGKMKAGAPPFEFGVVDVRDVADAHIRAAYIKRAVGRHLIFNEVQSLLGLANLLKEKYGTAYPLPSKELPKWLLWLVGPIVDKTFSRKMISLNMGQKWVGDNSKSIEKLGINYSSLKASAEDMFQQMIDQGEFHKK
;
A
#
# COMPACT_ATOMS: atom_id res chain seq x y z
N SER A 1 -10.87 -6.84 -1.62
CA SER A 1 -10.70 -7.39 -0.26
C SER A 1 -10.19 -6.27 0.64
N PRO A 2 -10.80 -6.04 1.78
CA PRO A 2 -10.38 -4.99 2.70
C PRO A 2 -8.98 -5.26 3.24
N PHE A 3 -8.21 -4.19 3.49
CA PHE A 3 -6.97 -4.29 4.24
C PHE A 3 -7.30 -4.36 5.73
N ILE A 4 -7.25 -5.55 6.30
CA ILE A 4 -7.54 -5.80 7.71
C ILE A 4 -6.23 -6.10 8.43
N LEU A 5 -5.87 -5.27 9.41
CA LEU A 5 -4.66 -5.47 10.23
C LEU A 5 -4.89 -6.48 11.36
N LYS A 6 -6.14 -6.62 11.83
CA LYS A 6 -6.50 -7.56 12.90
C LYS A 6 -7.38 -8.66 12.32
N PHE A 7 -6.89 -9.88 12.33
CA PHE A 7 -7.58 -11.08 11.90
C PHE A 7 -7.29 -12.23 12.87
N ASN A 8 -8.15 -13.21 12.91
CA ASN A 8 -7.99 -14.41 13.73
C ASN A 8 -7.41 -15.57 12.91
N ASP A 9 -7.81 -15.68 11.66
CA ASP A 9 -7.40 -16.73 10.74
C ASP A 9 -7.04 -16.09 9.39
N ALA A 10 -5.76 -16.04 9.07
CA ALA A 10 -5.28 -15.42 7.82
C ALA A 10 -5.87 -16.08 6.57
N GLN A 11 -6.11 -17.39 6.61
CA GLN A 11 -6.68 -18.11 5.49
C GLN A 11 -8.12 -17.68 5.22
N LYS A 12 -8.96 -17.68 6.25
CA LYS A 12 -10.40 -17.37 6.16
C LYS A 12 -10.68 -15.88 6.05
N ASP A 13 -9.90 -15.04 6.76
CA ASP A 13 -10.20 -13.62 6.89
C ASP A 13 -9.57 -12.77 5.78
N LEU A 14 -8.47 -13.24 5.16
CA LEU A 14 -7.71 -12.50 4.14
C LEU A 14 -7.58 -13.24 2.80
N ILE A 15 -7.06 -14.48 2.81
CA ILE A 15 -6.65 -15.19 1.59
C ILE A 15 -7.87 -15.66 0.79
N GLU A 16 -8.77 -16.41 1.40
CA GLU A 16 -9.97 -16.92 0.73
C GLU A 16 -10.88 -15.81 0.20
N PRO A 17 -11.20 -14.74 0.97
CA PRO A 17 -11.99 -13.63 0.46
C PRO A 17 -11.34 -12.90 -0.71
N ALA A 18 -10.01 -12.73 -0.69
CA ALA A 18 -9.28 -12.09 -1.78
C ALA A 18 -9.34 -12.93 -3.06
N LEU A 19 -9.07 -14.23 -2.95
CA LEU A 19 -9.12 -15.17 -4.08
C LEU A 19 -10.54 -15.36 -4.62
N ALA A 20 -11.51 -15.64 -3.76
CA ALA A 20 -12.89 -15.88 -4.15
C ALA A 20 -13.49 -14.63 -4.79
N GLY A 21 -13.29 -13.45 -4.19
CA GLY A 21 -13.75 -12.18 -4.74
C GLY A 21 -13.19 -11.92 -6.14
N THR A 22 -11.89 -12.13 -6.34
CA THR A 22 -11.25 -11.96 -7.65
C THR A 22 -11.82 -12.93 -8.68
N LYS A 23 -11.94 -14.23 -8.34
CA LYS A 23 -12.48 -15.26 -9.23
C LYS A 23 -13.93 -14.98 -9.58
N ASN A 24 -14.78 -14.62 -8.61
CA ASN A 24 -16.21 -14.36 -8.81
C ASN A 24 -16.44 -13.18 -9.76
N VAL A 25 -15.71 -12.05 -9.57
CA VAL A 25 -15.82 -10.90 -10.46
C VAL A 25 -15.36 -11.26 -11.87
N LEU A 26 -14.19 -11.92 -12.02
CA LEU A 26 -13.69 -12.29 -13.34
C LEU A 26 -14.51 -13.38 -14.03
N SER A 27 -15.16 -14.26 -13.28
CA SER A 27 -16.17 -15.20 -13.83
C SER A 27 -17.35 -14.43 -14.45
N SER A 28 -17.84 -13.39 -13.76
CA SER A 28 -18.89 -12.51 -14.29
C SER A 28 -18.42 -11.76 -15.54
N VAL A 29 -17.17 -11.29 -15.56
CA VAL A 29 -16.54 -10.69 -16.75
C VAL A 29 -16.52 -11.70 -17.91
N ASN A 30 -16.14 -12.94 -17.66
CA ASN A 30 -16.13 -14.00 -18.68
C ASN A 30 -17.54 -14.31 -19.21
N ALA A 31 -18.56 -14.22 -18.38
CA ALA A 31 -19.95 -14.39 -18.81
C ALA A 31 -20.51 -13.18 -19.58
N THR A 32 -19.89 -12.01 -19.49
CA THR A 32 -20.39 -10.75 -20.06
C THR A 32 -19.62 -10.38 -21.33
N THR A 33 -20.22 -10.64 -22.51
CA THR A 33 -19.55 -10.49 -23.81
C THR A 33 -19.20 -9.04 -24.18
N SER A 34 -19.88 -8.05 -23.60
CA SER A 34 -19.62 -6.62 -23.83
C SER A 34 -18.37 -6.09 -23.15
N VAL A 35 -17.85 -6.74 -22.12
CA VAL A 35 -16.62 -6.32 -21.44
C VAL A 35 -15.43 -6.57 -22.35
N LYS A 36 -14.62 -5.52 -22.57
CA LYS A 36 -13.41 -5.55 -23.40
C LYS A 36 -12.13 -5.29 -22.61
N ARG A 37 -12.25 -4.68 -21.44
CA ARG A 37 -11.10 -4.37 -20.57
C ARG A 37 -11.49 -4.43 -19.11
N VAL A 38 -10.59 -4.94 -18.30
CA VAL A 38 -10.68 -4.96 -16.83
C VAL A 38 -9.50 -4.17 -16.27
N VAL A 39 -9.76 -3.27 -15.34
CA VAL A 39 -8.73 -2.61 -14.53
C VAL A 39 -8.85 -3.14 -13.12
N LEU A 40 -7.82 -3.84 -12.66
CA LEU A 40 -7.79 -4.47 -11.34
C LEU A 40 -6.98 -3.62 -10.36
N THR A 41 -7.57 -3.25 -9.24
CA THR A 41 -6.83 -2.71 -8.10
C THR A 41 -6.15 -3.84 -7.34
N SER A 42 -4.85 -4.00 -7.54
CA SER A 42 -4.01 -4.88 -6.76
C SER A 42 -3.29 -4.10 -5.64
N SER A 43 -2.01 -4.30 -5.45
CA SER A 43 -1.20 -3.61 -4.45
C SER A 43 0.28 -3.78 -4.76
N VAL A 44 1.12 -2.88 -4.29
CA VAL A 44 2.58 -3.09 -4.20
C VAL A 44 2.92 -4.37 -3.43
N ALA A 45 2.05 -4.82 -2.54
CA ALA A 45 2.18 -6.07 -1.80
C ALA A 45 2.24 -7.33 -2.70
N ALA A 46 1.77 -7.25 -3.95
CA ALA A 46 1.94 -8.32 -4.93
C ALA A 46 3.26 -8.21 -5.72
N ILE A 47 3.95 -7.07 -5.63
CA ILE A 47 5.26 -6.82 -6.25
C ILE A 47 6.38 -7.19 -5.28
N CYS A 48 6.34 -6.68 -4.06
CA CYS A 48 7.36 -6.92 -3.04
C CYS A 48 6.75 -7.55 -1.77
N GLY A 49 7.50 -8.43 -1.15
CA GLY A 49 7.23 -8.96 0.18
C GLY A 49 8.06 -8.23 1.24
N ASP A 50 9.17 -8.81 1.65
CA ASP A 50 10.08 -8.18 2.59
C ASP A 50 10.96 -7.13 1.90
N THR A 51 11.17 -5.98 2.56
CA THR A 51 11.93 -4.85 2.00
C THR A 51 13.37 -5.20 1.65
N ILE A 52 13.97 -6.16 2.37
CA ILE A 52 15.34 -6.64 2.09
C ILE A 52 15.48 -7.23 0.67
N GLU A 53 14.40 -7.71 0.06
CA GLU A 53 14.41 -8.25 -1.31
C GLU A 53 14.79 -7.17 -2.34
N CYS A 54 14.59 -5.89 -2.03
CA CYS A 54 14.93 -4.78 -2.92
C CYS A 54 16.38 -4.85 -3.40
N ALA A 55 17.30 -5.11 -2.49
CA ALA A 55 18.73 -5.24 -2.82
C ALA A 55 19.05 -6.46 -3.71
N ASN A 56 18.17 -7.45 -3.77
CA ASN A 56 18.33 -8.67 -4.55
C ASN A 56 17.65 -8.60 -5.93
N THR A 57 16.94 -7.51 -6.23
CA THR A 57 16.38 -7.28 -7.57
C THR A 57 17.51 -6.92 -8.55
N PRO A 58 17.35 -7.18 -9.86
CA PRO A 58 18.43 -6.95 -10.84
C PRO A 58 18.97 -5.52 -10.86
N ASN A 59 18.14 -4.54 -10.53
CA ASN A 59 18.50 -3.13 -10.56
C ASN A 59 18.51 -2.47 -9.16
N GLY A 60 18.41 -3.25 -8.08
CA GLY A 60 18.26 -2.71 -6.73
C GLY A 60 16.96 -1.95 -6.50
N LYS A 61 15.93 -2.20 -7.33
CA LYS A 61 14.63 -1.51 -7.30
C LYS A 61 13.51 -2.51 -7.52
N PHE A 62 12.35 -2.27 -6.90
CA PHE A 62 11.10 -2.93 -7.23
C PHE A 62 10.44 -2.27 -8.44
N ASP A 63 10.03 -3.08 -9.40
CA ASP A 63 9.26 -2.67 -10.57
C ASP A 63 8.14 -3.68 -10.89
N GLU A 64 7.46 -3.49 -12.00
CA GLU A 64 6.34 -4.35 -12.40
C GLU A 64 6.72 -5.78 -12.79
N HIS A 65 7.99 -6.09 -13.01
CA HIS A 65 8.46 -7.44 -13.29
C HIS A 65 8.58 -8.28 -12.03
N ASN A 66 8.74 -7.63 -10.88
CA ASN A 66 8.91 -8.32 -9.61
C ASN A 66 7.57 -8.93 -9.12
N TRP A 67 7.69 -10.06 -8.48
CA TRP A 67 6.62 -10.70 -7.75
C TRP A 67 7.06 -10.96 -6.31
N ASN A 68 6.18 -10.68 -5.39
CA ASN A 68 6.37 -11.05 -4.00
C ASN A 68 6.54 -12.55 -3.85
N THR A 69 7.66 -12.99 -3.27
CA THR A 69 8.03 -14.39 -3.07
C THR A 69 8.28 -14.74 -1.61
N THR A 70 8.35 -13.77 -0.70
CA THR A 70 8.72 -13.99 0.70
C THR A 70 7.51 -14.06 1.64
N SER A 71 6.36 -13.56 1.24
CA SER A 71 5.16 -13.63 2.07
C SER A 71 4.49 -15.02 2.05
N SER A 72 3.77 -15.31 3.11
CA SER A 72 3.02 -16.56 3.29
C SER A 72 1.81 -16.35 4.21
N ALA A 73 0.99 -17.39 4.43
CA ALA A 73 -0.13 -17.31 5.37
C ALA A 73 0.29 -16.98 6.82
N ILE A 74 1.54 -17.25 7.19
CA ILE A 74 2.10 -17.00 8.53
C ILE A 74 3.08 -15.83 8.59
N HIS A 75 3.46 -15.27 7.43
CA HIS A 75 4.37 -14.14 7.33
C HIS A 75 3.83 -13.14 6.33
N GLN A 76 3.43 -11.97 6.78
CA GLN A 76 2.79 -10.92 5.97
C GLN A 76 1.56 -11.44 5.16
N PRO A 77 0.55 -12.05 5.80
CA PRO A 77 -0.55 -12.75 5.13
C PRO A 77 -1.38 -11.85 4.22
N TYR A 78 -1.49 -10.54 4.51
CA TYR A 78 -2.11 -9.58 3.61
C TYR A 78 -1.35 -9.51 2.27
N TYR A 79 -0.03 -9.39 2.30
CA TYR A 79 0.82 -9.37 1.12
C TYR A 79 0.67 -10.66 0.31
N TYR A 80 0.64 -11.78 1.01
CA TYR A 80 0.39 -13.08 0.39
C TYR A 80 -0.98 -13.16 -0.29
N SER A 81 -2.04 -12.69 0.37
CA SER A 81 -3.39 -12.66 -0.18
C SER A 81 -3.49 -11.85 -1.47
N LYS A 82 -2.81 -10.68 -1.52
CA LYS A 82 -2.75 -9.83 -2.72
C LYS A 82 -1.97 -10.48 -3.86
N THR A 83 -0.86 -11.12 -3.55
CA THR A 83 -0.06 -11.88 -4.52
C THR A 83 -0.87 -13.00 -5.17
N LEU A 84 -1.56 -13.80 -4.36
CA LEU A 84 -2.37 -14.91 -4.85
C LEU A 84 -3.58 -14.42 -5.68
N ALA A 85 -4.25 -13.36 -5.23
CA ALA A 85 -5.38 -12.79 -5.95
C ALA A 85 -4.97 -12.23 -7.32
N GLU A 86 -3.85 -11.52 -7.40
CA GLU A 86 -3.36 -10.98 -8.66
C GLU A 86 -2.88 -12.09 -9.61
N ARG A 87 -2.15 -13.09 -9.11
CA ARG A 87 -1.75 -14.27 -9.92
C ARG A 87 -2.96 -15.02 -10.45
N ALA A 88 -4.03 -15.16 -9.65
CA ALA A 88 -5.26 -15.78 -10.11
C ALA A 88 -5.95 -14.97 -11.21
N ALA A 89 -5.91 -13.64 -11.13
CA ALA A 89 -6.45 -12.77 -12.17
C ALA A 89 -5.69 -12.93 -13.50
N TRP A 90 -4.37 -12.94 -13.46
CA TRP A 90 -3.53 -13.15 -14.64
C TRP A 90 -3.80 -14.52 -15.26
N LYS A 91 -3.87 -15.60 -14.47
CA LYS A 91 -4.19 -16.92 -14.98
C LYS A 91 -5.53 -16.98 -15.70
N ILE A 92 -6.58 -16.35 -15.12
CA ILE A 92 -7.89 -16.28 -15.79
C ILE A 92 -7.82 -15.48 -17.10
N THR A 93 -6.96 -14.47 -17.16
CA THR A 93 -6.76 -13.66 -18.37
C THR A 93 -6.05 -14.45 -19.47
N GLU A 94 -5.09 -15.30 -19.11
CA GLU A 94 -4.34 -16.14 -20.06
C GLU A 94 -5.23 -17.20 -20.74
N ASP A 95 -6.31 -17.62 -20.10
CA ASP A 95 -7.23 -18.64 -20.62
C ASP A 95 -8.26 -18.09 -21.63
N GLN A 96 -8.15 -16.79 -22.04
CA GLN A 96 -9.10 -16.14 -22.96
C GLN A 96 -8.44 -14.97 -23.72
N ASP A 97 -9.06 -14.54 -24.83
CA ASP A 97 -8.57 -13.47 -25.72
C ASP A 97 -9.56 -12.31 -25.94
N ARG A 98 -10.73 -12.37 -25.29
CA ARG A 98 -11.85 -11.45 -25.52
C ARG A 98 -11.69 -10.09 -24.82
N TRP A 99 -11.07 -10.04 -23.67
CA TRP A 99 -10.82 -8.83 -22.87
C TRP A 99 -9.38 -8.77 -22.35
N THR A 100 -8.93 -7.57 -22.09
CA THR A 100 -7.57 -7.32 -21.60
C THR A 100 -7.58 -6.96 -20.11
N LEU A 101 -6.55 -7.35 -19.38
CA LEU A 101 -6.32 -6.98 -17.97
C LEU A 101 -5.23 -5.89 -17.89
N VAL A 102 -5.53 -4.85 -17.13
CA VAL A 102 -4.54 -3.89 -16.66
C VAL A 102 -4.58 -3.89 -15.13
N VAL A 103 -3.44 -3.98 -14.48
CA VAL A 103 -3.34 -4.05 -13.01
C VAL A 103 -2.68 -2.79 -12.49
N ILE A 104 -3.35 -2.15 -11.55
CA ILE A 104 -2.83 -1.03 -10.79
C ILE A 104 -2.35 -1.56 -9.44
N ASN A 105 -1.07 -1.35 -9.15
CA ASN A 105 -0.40 -1.78 -7.92
C ASN A 105 -0.03 -0.54 -7.07
N PRO A 106 -0.98 0.06 -6.33
CA PRO A 106 -0.67 1.20 -5.49
C PRO A 106 0.24 0.81 -4.33
N ALA A 107 1.14 1.71 -3.97
CA ALA A 107 1.89 1.67 -2.72
C ALA A 107 1.00 2.17 -1.57
N LEU A 108 1.55 2.78 -0.52
CA LEU A 108 0.76 3.35 0.57
C LEU A 108 -0.05 4.54 0.08
N VAL A 109 -1.37 4.41 0.06
CA VAL A 109 -2.27 5.45 -0.44
C VAL A 109 -2.62 6.41 0.69
N ILE A 110 -2.33 7.69 0.52
CA ILE A 110 -2.75 8.79 1.42
C ILE A 110 -3.69 9.75 0.69
N GLY A 111 -4.30 10.65 1.43
CA GLY A 111 -5.19 11.68 0.89
C GLY A 111 -6.59 11.63 1.50
N PRO A 112 -7.42 12.66 1.23
CA PRO A 112 -8.73 12.79 1.85
C PRO A 112 -9.70 11.71 1.38
N THR A 113 -10.63 11.33 2.26
CA THR A 113 -11.72 10.39 1.96
C THR A 113 -12.96 11.12 1.44
N LEU A 114 -13.74 10.46 0.59
CA LEU A 114 -15.03 11.00 0.11
C LEU A 114 -16.18 10.75 1.09
N SER A 115 -16.02 9.82 2.00
CA SER A 115 -17.05 9.47 2.99
C SER A 115 -16.46 9.39 4.38
N GLY A 116 -17.07 10.02 5.37
CA GLY A 116 -16.84 9.90 6.80
C GLY A 116 -15.56 9.21 7.30
N LYS A 117 -15.63 8.57 8.45
CA LYS A 117 -14.47 7.87 9.06
C LYS A 117 -14.01 6.69 8.22
N SER A 118 -12.74 6.66 7.87
CA SER A 118 -12.12 5.56 7.14
C SER A 118 -11.57 4.51 8.11
N THR A 119 -11.69 3.25 7.71
CA THR A 119 -11.08 2.10 8.42
C THR A 119 -9.79 1.63 7.75
N SER A 120 -9.20 2.44 6.85
CA SER A 120 -7.98 2.07 6.16
C SER A 120 -6.77 2.07 7.09
N ALA A 121 -5.80 1.18 6.82
CA ALA A 121 -4.56 1.15 7.57
C ALA A 121 -3.78 2.46 7.51
N THR A 122 -3.86 3.19 6.40
CA THR A 122 -3.23 4.50 6.26
C THR A 122 -3.85 5.53 7.21
N HIS A 123 -5.17 5.51 7.37
CA HIS A 123 -5.85 6.32 8.39
C HIS A 123 -5.34 6.01 9.79
N ASP A 124 -5.19 4.73 10.11
CA ASP A 124 -4.66 4.32 11.42
C ASP A 124 -3.22 4.77 11.62
N ILE A 125 -2.38 4.76 10.58
CA ILE A 125 -1.01 5.29 10.65
C ILE A 125 -1.03 6.79 10.97
N LEU A 126 -1.78 7.60 10.22
CA LEU A 126 -1.85 9.05 10.47
C LEU A 126 -2.49 9.36 11.83
N ARG A 127 -3.49 8.59 12.25
CA ARG A 127 -4.08 8.72 13.60
C ARG A 127 -3.03 8.44 14.69
N GLN A 128 -2.22 7.39 14.55
CA GLN A 128 -1.16 7.08 15.50
C GLN A 128 -0.08 8.16 15.56
N LEU A 129 0.22 8.82 14.43
CA LEU A 129 1.09 9.99 14.39
C LEU A 129 0.48 11.16 15.18
N GLY A 130 -0.78 11.51 14.92
CA GLY A 130 -1.47 12.63 15.53
C GLY A 130 -1.82 12.43 17.01
N ASP A 131 -2.19 11.22 17.43
CA ASP A 131 -2.48 10.85 18.83
C ASP A 131 -1.22 10.71 19.69
N GLY A 132 -0.03 10.81 19.11
CA GLY A 132 1.23 10.72 19.83
C GLY A 132 1.63 9.30 20.26
N LYS A 133 1.01 8.27 19.70
CA LYS A 133 1.44 6.88 19.96
C LYS A 133 2.88 6.64 19.52
N MET A 134 3.36 7.42 18.54
CA MET A 134 4.73 7.40 18.04
C MET A 134 5.60 8.56 18.57
N LYS A 135 5.17 9.33 19.59
CA LYS A 135 5.92 10.50 20.09
C LYS A 135 7.33 10.16 20.58
N ALA A 136 7.55 8.95 21.08
CA ALA A 136 8.86 8.48 21.54
C ALA A 136 9.82 8.20 20.36
N GLY A 137 9.28 7.97 19.17
CA GLY A 137 9.96 7.72 17.92
C GLY A 137 9.13 6.84 16.98
N ALA A 138 9.31 7.02 15.69
CA ALA A 138 8.69 6.22 14.66
C ALA A 138 9.50 4.95 14.34
N PRO A 139 8.88 3.81 14.04
CA PRO A 139 9.60 2.65 13.50
C PRO A 139 10.32 3.02 12.17
N PRO A 140 11.58 2.57 11.97
CA PRO A 140 12.34 2.85 10.75
C PRO A 140 11.88 1.96 9.59
N PHE A 141 10.73 2.26 9.02
CA PHE A 141 10.10 1.52 7.95
C PHE A 141 9.88 2.44 6.74
N GLU A 142 10.43 2.06 5.58
CA GLU A 142 10.29 2.81 4.33
C GLU A 142 9.30 2.13 3.37
N PHE A 143 8.58 2.94 2.61
CA PHE A 143 7.61 2.49 1.61
C PHE A 143 7.34 3.58 0.57
N GLY A 144 6.89 3.18 -0.61
CA GLY A 144 6.34 4.11 -1.58
C GLY A 144 5.03 4.70 -1.09
N VAL A 145 4.76 5.96 -1.41
CA VAL A 145 3.53 6.69 -1.03
C VAL A 145 2.93 7.36 -2.25
N VAL A 146 1.61 7.43 -2.31
CA VAL A 146 0.86 8.05 -3.41
C VAL A 146 -0.42 8.71 -2.91
N ASP A 147 -0.86 9.77 -3.59
CA ASP A 147 -2.16 10.40 -3.36
C ASP A 147 -3.30 9.52 -3.91
N VAL A 148 -4.40 9.46 -3.19
CA VAL A 148 -5.60 8.71 -3.58
C VAL A 148 -6.18 9.20 -4.92
N ARG A 149 -6.05 10.51 -5.20
CA ARG A 149 -6.51 11.14 -6.46
C ARG A 149 -5.67 10.67 -7.64
N ASP A 150 -4.36 10.51 -7.46
CA ASP A 150 -3.45 9.97 -8.49
C ASP A 150 -3.73 8.49 -8.76
N VAL A 151 -4.07 7.73 -7.72
CA VAL A 151 -4.52 6.33 -7.89
C VAL A 151 -5.83 6.27 -8.67
N ALA A 152 -6.78 7.15 -8.40
CA ALA A 152 -8.03 7.23 -9.16
C ALA A 152 -7.78 7.60 -10.63
N ASP A 153 -6.92 8.60 -10.88
CA ASP A 153 -6.51 8.97 -12.25
C ASP A 153 -5.82 7.81 -12.99
N ALA A 154 -4.96 7.06 -12.29
CA ALA A 154 -4.32 5.87 -12.85
C ALA A 154 -5.35 4.82 -13.32
N HIS A 155 -6.41 4.59 -12.56
CA HIS A 155 -7.49 3.67 -12.95
C HIS A 155 -8.25 4.16 -14.19
N ILE A 156 -8.59 5.45 -14.22
CA ILE A 156 -9.27 6.05 -15.38
C ILE A 156 -8.37 5.93 -16.62
N ARG A 157 -7.13 6.33 -16.53
CA ARG A 157 -6.17 6.25 -17.64
C ARG A 157 -5.95 4.82 -18.10
N ALA A 158 -5.80 3.87 -17.17
CA ALA A 158 -5.67 2.44 -17.49
C ALA A 158 -6.91 1.90 -18.23
N ALA A 159 -8.10 2.42 -17.94
CA ALA A 159 -9.33 2.01 -18.61
C ALA A 159 -9.38 2.50 -20.09
N TYR A 160 -8.93 3.71 -20.37
CA TYR A 160 -9.13 4.37 -21.67
C TYR A 160 -7.89 4.42 -22.56
N ILE A 161 -6.67 4.37 -22.01
CA ILE A 161 -5.44 4.38 -22.81
C ILE A 161 -5.21 2.99 -23.42
N LYS A 162 -5.33 2.87 -24.73
CA LYS A 162 -5.18 1.58 -25.46
C LYS A 162 -3.82 0.90 -25.20
N ARG A 163 -2.74 1.68 -25.07
CA ARG A 163 -1.38 1.19 -24.83
C ARG A 163 -1.11 0.80 -23.37
N ALA A 164 -2.03 1.08 -22.45
CA ALA A 164 -1.92 0.64 -21.05
C ALA A 164 -2.10 -0.88 -21.01
N VAL A 165 -1.04 -1.60 -20.67
CA VAL A 165 -1.02 -3.07 -20.59
C VAL A 165 -0.18 -3.55 -19.40
N GLY A 166 -0.57 -4.67 -18.84
CA GLY A 166 0.18 -5.30 -17.76
C GLY A 166 -0.02 -4.62 -16.41
N ARG A 167 0.99 -4.74 -15.57
CA ARG A 167 1.04 -4.17 -14.22
C ARG A 167 1.55 -2.75 -14.27
N HIS A 168 1.10 -1.90 -13.35
CA HIS A 168 1.59 -0.54 -13.16
C HIS A 168 1.78 -0.26 -11.68
N LEU A 169 3.04 -0.07 -11.26
CA LEU A 169 3.41 0.33 -9.90
C LEU A 169 3.13 1.83 -9.73
N ILE A 170 2.25 2.14 -8.78
CA ILE A 170 1.77 3.52 -8.57
C ILE A 170 2.26 4.03 -7.22
N PHE A 171 3.28 4.88 -7.25
CA PHE A 171 3.75 5.65 -6.09
C PHE A 171 4.43 6.94 -6.59
N ASN A 172 4.42 7.97 -5.78
CA ASN A 172 5.10 9.24 -6.09
C ASN A 172 6.51 9.23 -5.54
N GLU A 173 6.65 9.12 -4.21
CA GLU A 173 7.91 9.21 -3.49
C GLU A 173 8.04 8.07 -2.47
N VAL A 174 9.27 7.80 -2.06
CA VAL A 174 9.57 6.91 -0.94
C VAL A 174 9.61 7.73 0.34
N GLN A 175 8.89 7.29 1.36
CA GLN A 175 8.88 7.93 2.66
C GLN A 175 9.06 6.90 3.77
N SER A 176 9.67 7.34 4.89
CA SER A 176 9.58 6.62 6.15
C SER A 176 8.37 7.12 6.97
N LEU A 177 8.02 6.42 8.05
CA LEU A 177 7.01 6.92 8.99
C LEU A 177 7.41 8.26 9.60
N LEU A 178 8.70 8.46 9.88
CA LEU A 178 9.23 9.75 10.30
C LEU A 178 9.16 10.78 9.18
N GLY A 179 9.42 10.37 7.93
CA GLY A 179 9.27 11.22 6.75
C GLY A 179 7.85 11.76 6.62
N LEU A 180 6.83 10.91 6.74
CA LEU A 180 5.42 11.33 6.75
C LEU A 180 5.11 12.32 7.88
N ALA A 181 5.62 12.06 9.09
CA ALA A 181 5.46 12.99 10.20
C ALA A 181 6.12 14.35 9.92
N ASN A 182 7.28 14.36 9.27
CA ASN A 182 7.98 15.61 8.92
C ASN A 182 7.23 16.44 7.87
N LEU A 183 6.49 15.82 6.94
CA LEU A 183 5.61 16.55 6.02
C LEU A 183 4.52 17.34 6.76
N LEU A 184 4.06 16.85 7.91
CA LEU A 184 3.02 17.46 8.73
C LEU A 184 3.56 18.46 9.77
N LYS A 185 4.87 18.41 10.05
CA LYS A 185 5.47 19.06 11.21
C LYS A 185 5.42 20.59 11.14
N GLU A 186 5.58 21.16 9.96
CA GLU A 186 5.54 22.61 9.77
C GLU A 186 4.17 23.19 10.16
N LYS A 187 3.08 22.55 9.73
CA LYS A 187 1.72 23.04 9.94
C LYS A 187 1.12 22.57 11.27
N TYR A 188 1.44 21.36 11.71
CA TYR A 188 0.74 20.71 12.84
C TYR A 188 1.63 20.37 14.04
N GLY A 189 2.96 20.50 13.90
CA GLY A 189 3.91 20.02 14.92
C GLY A 189 3.81 20.70 16.29
N THR A 190 3.23 21.90 16.38
CA THR A 190 2.98 22.58 17.67
C THR A 190 1.73 22.06 18.38
N ALA A 191 0.72 21.62 17.63
CA ALA A 191 -0.58 21.21 18.15
C ALA A 191 -0.70 19.69 18.36
N TYR A 192 0.10 18.89 17.62
CA TYR A 192 0.06 17.43 17.64
C TYR A 192 1.43 16.84 17.97
N PRO A 193 1.47 15.77 18.80
CA PRO A 193 2.72 15.18 19.30
C PRO A 193 3.39 14.26 18.27
N LEU A 194 3.71 14.82 17.09
CA LEU A 194 4.38 14.11 16.01
C LEU A 194 5.78 13.61 16.43
N PRO A 195 6.23 12.42 15.96
CA PRO A 195 7.56 11.93 16.26
C PRO A 195 8.64 12.84 15.67
N SER A 196 9.77 12.96 16.37
CA SER A 196 10.92 13.77 15.96
C SER A 196 12.15 12.93 15.62
N LYS A 197 12.11 11.62 15.84
CA LYS A 197 13.20 10.67 15.59
C LYS A 197 12.67 9.29 15.28
N GLU A 198 13.53 8.44 14.74
CA GLU A 198 13.26 7.03 14.61
C GLU A 198 13.63 6.25 15.88
N LEU A 199 12.92 5.15 16.12
CA LEU A 199 13.30 4.20 17.16
C LEU A 199 14.44 3.31 16.65
N PRO A 200 15.43 2.99 17.50
CA PRO A 200 16.49 2.05 17.14
C PRO A 200 15.91 0.67 16.83
N LYS A 201 16.33 0.06 15.71
CA LYS A 201 15.87 -1.27 15.26
C LYS A 201 16.05 -2.34 16.35
N TRP A 202 17.17 -2.32 17.08
CA TRP A 202 17.44 -3.28 18.14
C TRP A 202 16.40 -3.22 19.27
N LEU A 203 15.95 -2.01 19.62
CA LEU A 203 14.93 -1.82 20.65
C LEU A 203 13.58 -2.42 20.21
N LEU A 204 13.17 -2.13 18.96
CA LEU A 204 11.97 -2.71 18.37
C LEU A 204 12.05 -4.23 18.29
N TRP A 205 13.23 -4.78 17.96
CA TRP A 205 13.44 -6.22 17.90
C TRP A 205 13.25 -6.92 19.26
N LEU A 206 13.63 -6.24 20.38
CA LEU A 206 13.44 -6.75 21.72
C LEU A 206 11.99 -6.63 22.19
N VAL A 207 11.38 -5.44 22.07
CA VAL A 207 10.09 -5.14 22.69
C VAL A 207 8.90 -5.24 21.74
N GLY A 208 9.11 -5.12 20.43
CA GLY A 208 8.05 -5.11 19.43
C GLY A 208 7.09 -6.29 19.52
N PRO A 209 7.56 -7.54 19.58
CA PRO A 209 6.69 -8.71 19.67
C PRO A 209 5.82 -8.76 20.93
N ILE A 210 6.20 -8.05 21.98
CA ILE A 210 5.46 -7.96 23.25
C ILE A 210 4.38 -6.89 23.15
N VAL A 211 4.69 -5.77 22.47
CA VAL A 211 3.79 -4.62 22.35
C VAL A 211 2.73 -4.87 21.27
N ASP A 212 3.14 -5.43 20.15
CA ASP A 212 2.24 -5.72 19.03
C ASP A 212 2.69 -6.98 18.28
N LYS A 213 1.83 -7.99 18.23
CA LYS A 213 2.12 -9.28 17.56
C LYS A 213 2.42 -9.15 16.08
N THR A 214 2.03 -8.06 15.43
CA THR A 214 2.36 -7.80 14.01
C THR A 214 3.84 -7.51 13.82
N PHE A 215 4.53 -7.00 14.85
CA PHE A 215 5.97 -6.77 14.88
C PHE A 215 6.75 -8.03 15.30
N SER A 216 6.63 -9.10 14.53
CA SER A 216 7.49 -10.28 14.79
C SER A 216 8.97 -9.93 14.56
N ARG A 217 9.89 -10.64 15.26
CA ARG A 217 11.33 -10.45 15.07
C ARG A 217 11.76 -10.63 13.60
N LYS A 218 11.14 -11.58 12.91
CA LYS A 218 11.38 -11.81 11.47
C LYS A 218 10.97 -10.58 10.66
N MET A 219 9.77 -10.07 10.86
CA MET A 219 9.26 -8.87 10.17
C MET A 219 10.19 -7.66 10.40
N ILE A 220 10.60 -7.41 11.65
CA ILE A 220 11.51 -6.31 12.01
C ILE A 220 12.87 -6.49 11.32
N SER A 221 13.43 -7.71 11.35
CA SER A 221 14.75 -7.98 10.77
C SER A 221 14.79 -7.75 9.25
N LEU A 222 13.74 -8.16 8.55
CA LEU A 222 13.68 -8.15 7.09
C LEU A 222 13.17 -6.84 6.48
N ASN A 223 12.49 -6.01 7.27
CA ASN A 223 11.83 -4.81 6.75
C ASN A 223 12.31 -3.51 7.37
N MET A 224 12.59 -3.47 8.68
CA MET A 224 12.96 -2.22 9.34
C MET A 224 14.43 -1.88 9.14
N GLY A 225 14.72 -0.59 8.89
CA GLY A 225 16.06 -0.12 8.57
C GLY A 225 16.61 -0.70 7.26
N GLN A 226 15.73 -1.15 6.38
CA GLN A 226 16.02 -1.52 5.00
C GLN A 226 15.52 -0.43 4.07
N LYS A 227 16.27 -0.14 3.00
CA LYS A 227 15.84 0.83 1.99
C LYS A 227 14.84 0.19 1.04
N TRP A 228 13.71 0.86 0.88
CA TRP A 228 12.74 0.53 -0.15
C TRP A 228 12.98 1.45 -1.36
N VAL A 229 13.29 0.88 -2.52
CA VAL A 229 13.48 1.61 -3.77
C VAL A 229 12.52 1.06 -4.80
N GLY A 230 11.76 1.91 -5.46
CA GLY A 230 10.84 1.53 -6.53
C GLY A 230 11.12 2.29 -7.83
N ASP A 231 10.64 1.75 -8.95
CA ASP A 231 10.63 2.42 -10.24
C ASP A 231 9.19 2.65 -10.70
N ASN A 232 8.77 3.90 -10.78
CA ASN A 232 7.44 4.31 -11.22
C ASN A 232 7.41 4.88 -12.65
N SER A 233 8.53 4.78 -13.38
CA SER A 233 8.67 5.35 -14.73
C SER A 233 7.59 4.85 -15.68
N LYS A 234 7.21 3.59 -15.60
CA LYS A 234 6.16 3.00 -16.44
C LYS A 234 4.80 3.69 -16.23
N SER A 235 4.43 4.05 -15.01
CA SER A 235 3.18 4.76 -14.73
C SER A 235 3.19 6.17 -15.32
N ILE A 236 4.33 6.85 -15.25
CA ILE A 236 4.53 8.18 -15.84
C ILE A 236 4.48 8.09 -17.38
N GLU A 237 5.25 7.19 -17.99
CA GLU A 237 5.38 7.10 -19.43
C GLU A 237 4.15 6.49 -20.13
N LYS A 238 3.57 5.43 -19.57
CA LYS A 238 2.51 4.66 -20.24
C LYS A 238 1.12 5.13 -19.87
N LEU A 239 0.90 5.57 -18.61
CA LEU A 239 -0.36 6.16 -18.19
C LEU A 239 -0.35 7.69 -18.24
N GLY A 240 0.82 8.34 -18.27
CA GLY A 240 0.94 9.79 -18.27
C GLY A 240 0.59 10.41 -16.92
N ILE A 241 0.83 9.70 -15.82
CA ILE A 241 0.54 10.20 -14.48
C ILE A 241 1.45 11.37 -14.15
N ASN A 242 0.85 12.44 -13.66
CA ASN A 242 1.57 13.57 -13.06
C ASN A 242 1.24 13.59 -11.58
N TYR A 243 2.17 13.12 -10.77
CA TYR A 243 1.93 12.91 -9.35
C TYR A 243 1.76 14.21 -8.56
N SER A 244 0.80 14.21 -7.66
CA SER A 244 0.48 15.33 -6.77
C SER A 244 1.54 15.50 -5.67
N SER A 245 1.64 16.72 -5.12
CA SER A 245 2.54 16.98 -3.97
C SER A 245 2.17 16.12 -2.77
N LEU A 246 3.11 15.31 -2.31
CA LEU A 246 2.91 14.43 -1.17
C LEU A 246 2.66 15.18 0.14
N LYS A 247 3.31 16.37 0.29
CA LYS A 247 3.06 17.25 1.42
C LYS A 247 1.60 17.72 1.44
N ALA A 248 1.09 18.18 0.30
CA ALA A 248 -0.30 18.60 0.19
C ALA A 248 -1.27 17.43 0.48
N SER A 249 -0.99 16.25 -0.05
CA SER A 249 -1.81 15.04 0.19
C SER A 249 -1.88 14.66 1.67
N ALA A 250 -0.73 14.71 2.35
CA ALA A 250 -0.65 14.41 3.78
C ALA A 250 -1.38 15.47 4.63
N GLU A 251 -1.21 16.76 4.29
CA GLU A 251 -1.87 17.87 4.96
C GLU A 251 -3.39 17.85 4.76
N ASP A 252 -3.87 17.60 3.53
CA ASP A 252 -5.30 17.49 3.23
C ASP A 252 -5.95 16.37 4.05
N MET A 253 -5.32 15.20 4.08
CA MET A 253 -5.80 14.06 4.84
C MET A 253 -5.81 14.35 6.35
N PHE A 254 -4.71 14.89 6.88
CA PHE A 254 -4.58 15.19 8.31
C PHE A 254 -5.58 16.26 8.74
N GLN A 255 -5.78 17.32 7.92
CA GLN A 255 -6.78 18.36 8.18
C GLN A 255 -8.19 17.78 8.21
N GLN A 256 -8.53 16.92 7.25
CA GLN A 256 -9.84 16.25 7.24
C GLN A 256 -10.07 15.43 8.51
N MET A 257 -9.05 14.71 8.97
CA MET A 257 -9.12 13.93 10.22
C MET A 257 -9.34 14.85 11.45
N ILE A 258 -8.71 16.04 11.46
CA ILE A 258 -8.95 17.06 12.51
C ILE A 258 -10.42 17.52 12.48
N ASP A 259 -10.92 17.88 11.29
CA ASP A 259 -12.28 18.40 11.10
C ASP A 259 -13.35 17.35 11.47
N GLN A 260 -13.03 16.07 11.29
CA GLN A 260 -13.88 14.94 11.69
C GLN A 260 -13.75 14.55 13.17
N GLY A 261 -12.88 15.22 13.93
CA GLY A 261 -12.67 14.94 15.35
C GLY A 261 -12.07 13.58 15.62
N GLU A 262 -11.20 13.07 14.71
CA GLU A 262 -10.60 11.75 14.83
C GLU A 262 -9.46 11.67 15.84
N PHE A 263 -8.88 12.80 16.22
CA PHE A 263 -7.80 12.85 17.20
C PHE A 263 -8.36 13.09 18.60
N HIS A 264 -7.81 12.40 19.59
CA HIS A 264 -8.13 12.66 21.00
C HIS A 264 -7.59 14.05 21.37
N LYS A 265 -8.48 14.97 21.72
CA LYS A 265 -8.05 16.23 22.34
C LYS A 265 -7.36 15.90 23.66
N LYS A 266 -6.15 16.43 23.86
CA LYS A 266 -5.45 16.38 25.15
C LYS A 266 -6.24 17.08 26.21
#